data_d05767a21562e96ebd78e2bff3c9d51b
#
_entry.id   d05767a21562e96ebd78e2bff3c9d51b
#
_cell.length_a   1.000
_cell.length_b   1.000
_cell.length_c   1.000
_cell.angle_alpha   90.00
_cell.angle_beta   90.00
_cell.angle_gamma   90.00
#
_symmetry.space_group_name_H-M   'P 1'
#
loop_
_entity.id
_entity.type
_entity.pdbx_description
1 polymer ?
#
loop_
_entity_poly.entity_id
_entity_poly.type
_entity_poly.pdbx_seq_one_letter_code
_entity_poly.pdbx_strand_id
1 'polypeptide(L)'
;MPTWDPLQYLKFADHRLRPALDLLAQIPFASPHTAYDLGCGPGNITRLLAERWPGASVAGVDSSSDMLIRARQEARQSPSVLILSVD
;
A
#
# COMPACT_ATOMS: atom_id res chain seq x y z
N MET A 1 -21.17 -4.17 3.97
CA MET A 1 -19.77 -4.05 3.51
C MET A 1 -18.84 -4.58 4.58
N PRO A 2 -17.91 -5.45 4.22
CA PRO A 2 -16.94 -5.89 5.21
C PRO A 2 -16.08 -4.71 5.63
N THR A 3 -15.86 -4.60 6.93
CA THR A 3 -14.98 -3.60 7.50
C THR A 3 -13.54 -4.06 7.31
N TRP A 4 -12.66 -3.15 6.90
CA TRP A 4 -11.24 -3.44 6.82
C TRP A 4 -10.69 -3.72 8.22
N ASP A 5 -10.06 -4.88 8.39
CA ASP A 5 -9.59 -5.34 9.69
C ASP A 5 -8.07 -5.52 9.68
N PRO A 6 -7.32 -4.65 10.36
CA PRO A 6 -5.86 -4.77 10.41
C PRO A 6 -5.39 -6.03 11.13
N LEU A 7 -6.16 -6.54 12.08
CA LEU A 7 -5.78 -7.76 12.80
C LEU A 7 -5.82 -8.98 11.89
N GLN A 8 -6.79 -9.03 10.99
CA GLN A 8 -6.87 -10.10 10.00
C GLN A 8 -5.66 -10.07 9.07
N TYR A 9 -5.22 -8.87 8.71
CA TYR A 9 -4.06 -8.69 7.87
C TYR A 9 -2.78 -9.24 8.53
N LEU A 10 -2.64 -9.05 9.84
CA LEU A 10 -1.47 -9.51 10.60
C LEU A 10 -1.32 -11.03 10.64
N LYS A 11 -2.38 -11.77 10.39
CA LYS A 11 -2.30 -13.23 10.32
C LYS A 11 -1.44 -13.72 9.16
N PHE A 12 -1.33 -12.93 8.11
CA PHE A 12 -0.68 -13.32 6.86
C PHE A 12 0.47 -12.40 6.48
N ALA A 13 0.66 -11.30 7.19
CA ALA A 13 1.66 -10.30 6.88
C ALA A 13 2.83 -10.36 7.86
N ASP A 14 3.95 -9.79 7.42
CA ASP A 14 5.14 -9.63 8.26
C ASP A 14 4.83 -8.69 9.44
N HIS A 15 5.32 -9.04 10.62
CA HIS A 15 5.17 -8.20 11.82
C HIS A 15 5.74 -6.80 11.64
N ARG A 16 6.68 -6.61 10.73
CA ARG A 16 7.23 -5.29 10.41
C ARG A 16 6.19 -4.35 9.83
N LEU A 17 5.08 -4.87 9.31
CA LEU A 17 3.98 -4.06 8.81
C LEU A 17 3.06 -3.54 9.91
N ARG A 18 3.20 -4.03 11.12
CA ARG A 18 2.29 -3.66 12.21
C ARG A 18 2.19 -2.15 12.47
N PRO A 19 3.32 -1.39 12.53
CA PRO A 19 3.20 0.06 12.73
C PRO A 19 2.40 0.75 11.62
N ALA A 20 2.55 0.31 10.37
CA ALA A 20 1.79 0.85 9.25
C ALA A 20 0.31 0.50 9.37
N LEU A 21 -0.01 -0.73 9.77
CA LEU A 21 -1.39 -1.16 9.98
C LEU A 21 -2.07 -0.37 11.09
N ASP A 22 -1.37 -0.17 12.21
CA ASP A 22 -1.89 0.60 13.33
C ASP A 22 -2.15 2.05 12.93
N LEU A 23 -1.25 2.64 12.17
CA LEU A 23 -1.37 4.01 11.70
C LEU A 23 -2.56 4.15 10.74
N LEU A 24 -2.69 3.25 9.78
CA LEU A 24 -3.79 3.26 8.82
C LEU A 24 -5.16 3.11 9.51
N ALA A 25 -5.21 2.30 10.57
CA ALA A 25 -6.44 2.10 11.32
C ALA A 25 -6.93 3.38 12.01
N GLN A 26 -6.02 4.31 12.29
CA GLN A 26 -6.34 5.57 12.95
C GLN A 26 -6.75 6.67 11.98
N ILE A 27 -6.55 6.48 10.68
CA ILE A 27 -6.90 7.49 9.68
C ILE A 27 -8.42 7.44 9.45
N PRO A 28 -9.13 8.55 9.68
CA PRO A 28 -10.59 8.54 9.65
C PRO A 28 -11.19 8.60 8.24
N PHE A 29 -10.38 8.74 7.20
CA PHE A 29 -10.89 8.85 5.84
C PHE A 29 -11.46 7.53 5.35
N ALA A 30 -12.70 7.57 4.91
CA ALA A 30 -13.39 6.40 4.38
C ALA A 30 -12.96 6.09 2.93
N SER A 31 -12.72 7.12 2.12
CA SER A 31 -12.45 6.92 0.70
C SER A 31 -11.71 8.13 0.09
N PRO A 32 -10.39 8.21 0.24
CA PRO A 32 -9.62 9.20 -0.49
C PRO A 32 -9.65 8.88 -1.99
N HIS A 33 -9.51 9.91 -2.83
CA HIS A 33 -9.42 9.70 -4.28
C HIS A 33 -8.05 9.21 -4.70
N THR A 34 -7.01 9.72 -4.06
CA THR A 34 -5.62 9.43 -4.40
C THR A 34 -4.80 9.29 -3.13
N ALA A 35 -3.88 8.35 -3.13
CA ALA A 35 -2.93 8.17 -2.05
C ALA A 35 -1.52 7.96 -2.63
N TYR A 36 -0.52 8.52 -1.97
CA TYR A 36 0.87 8.37 -2.36
C TYR A 36 1.66 7.70 -1.26
N ASP A 37 2.47 6.73 -1.64
CA ASP A 37 3.40 6.04 -0.74
C ASP A 37 4.82 6.45 -1.13
N LEU A 38 5.37 7.43 -0.44
CA LEU A 38 6.70 7.96 -0.72
C LEU A 38 7.75 7.03 -0.12
N GLY A 39 8.72 6.60 -0.95
CA GLY A 39 9.68 5.59 -0.54
C GLY A 39 9.03 4.22 -0.43
N CYS A 40 8.30 3.80 -1.46
CA CYS A 40 7.46 2.61 -1.39
C CYS A 40 8.24 1.29 -1.22
N GLY A 41 9.55 1.28 -1.49
CA GLY A 41 10.34 0.06 -1.42
C GLY A 41 9.74 -1.04 -2.30
N PRO A 42 9.64 -2.29 -1.80
CA PRO A 42 9.10 -3.40 -2.58
C PRO A 42 7.57 -3.38 -2.74
N GLY A 43 6.89 -2.35 -2.26
CA GLY A 43 5.47 -2.15 -2.52
C GLY A 43 4.51 -2.77 -1.51
N ASN A 44 5.01 -3.28 -0.40
CA ASN A 44 4.15 -3.91 0.62
C ASN A 44 3.14 -2.92 1.20
N ILE A 45 3.60 -1.71 1.53
CA ILE A 45 2.73 -0.65 2.08
C ILE A 45 1.81 -0.11 1.00
N THR A 46 2.31 0.04 -0.23
CA THR A 46 1.49 0.50 -1.36
C THR A 46 0.30 -0.43 -1.57
N ARG A 47 0.53 -1.73 -1.54
CA ARG A 47 -0.52 -2.73 -1.64
C ARG A 47 -1.52 -2.62 -0.49
N LEU A 48 -1.03 -2.38 0.71
CA LEU A 48 -1.86 -2.21 1.90
C LEU A 48 -2.80 -1.02 1.76
N LEU A 49 -2.30 0.10 1.22
CA LEU A 49 -3.12 1.29 0.95
C LEU A 49 -4.23 0.98 -0.07
N ALA A 50 -3.90 0.24 -1.12
CA ALA A 50 -4.88 -0.15 -2.13
C ALA A 50 -5.97 -1.04 -1.56
N GLU A 51 -5.65 -1.92 -0.64
CA GLU A 51 -6.63 -2.77 0.04
C GLU A 51 -7.47 -1.99 1.05
N ARG A 52 -6.86 -1.02 1.73
CA ARG A 52 -7.57 -0.16 2.68
C ARG A 52 -8.60 0.73 1.98
N TRP A 53 -8.24 1.23 0.79
CA TRP A 53 -9.09 2.15 0.02
C TRP A 53 -9.24 1.65 -1.42
N PRO A 54 -10.09 0.67 -1.67
CA PRO A 54 -10.19 0.04 -3.00
C PRO A 54 -10.64 1.00 -4.10
N GLY A 55 -11.32 2.10 -3.75
CA GLY A 55 -11.74 3.09 -4.72
C GLY A 55 -10.70 4.16 -5.04
N ALA A 56 -9.56 4.16 -4.36
CA ALA A 56 -8.52 5.17 -4.56
C ALA A 56 -7.53 4.75 -5.62
N SER A 57 -6.93 5.74 -6.29
CA SER A 57 -5.73 5.52 -7.09
C SER A 57 -4.52 5.65 -6.16
N VAL A 58 -3.69 4.63 -6.10
CA VAL A 58 -2.53 4.59 -5.20
C VAL A 58 -1.25 4.61 -6.02
N ALA A 59 -0.35 5.52 -5.69
CA ALA A 59 0.96 5.61 -6.34
C ALA A 59 2.06 5.32 -5.34
N GLY A 60 2.88 4.31 -5.62
CA GLY A 60 4.10 4.05 -4.88
C GLY A 60 5.28 4.70 -5.60
N VAL A 61 6.14 5.37 -4.87
CA VAL A 61 7.25 6.15 -5.43
C VAL A 61 8.54 5.76 -4.74
N ASP A 62 9.57 5.45 -5.52
CA ASP A 62 10.89 5.13 -4.98
C ASP A 62 11.97 5.46 -6.00
N SER A 63 13.21 5.63 -5.54
CA SER A 63 14.36 5.87 -6.39
C SER A 63 15.19 4.60 -6.65
N SER A 64 15.01 3.56 -5.86
CA SER A 64 15.75 2.30 -6.00
C SER A 64 15.18 1.44 -7.11
N SER A 65 15.95 1.20 -8.18
CA SER A 65 15.50 0.38 -9.31
C SER A 65 15.17 -1.05 -8.89
N ASP A 66 15.94 -1.63 -7.97
CA ASP A 66 15.68 -2.99 -7.50
C ASP A 66 14.35 -3.08 -6.75
N MET A 67 14.07 -2.09 -5.91
CA MET A 67 12.81 -2.03 -5.18
C MET A 67 11.62 -1.82 -6.11
N LEU A 68 11.79 -0.99 -7.14
CA LEU A 68 10.73 -0.72 -8.12
C LEU A 68 10.36 -1.97 -8.92
N ILE A 69 11.33 -2.82 -9.24
CA ILE A 69 11.06 -4.09 -9.91
C ILE A 69 10.12 -4.94 -9.06
N ARG A 70 10.42 -5.07 -7.77
CA ARG A 70 9.59 -5.83 -6.84
C ARG A 70 8.22 -5.21 -6.65
N ALA A 71 8.19 -3.88 -6.52
CA ALA A 71 6.94 -3.14 -6.34
C ALA A 71 6.01 -3.33 -7.55
N ARG A 72 6.55 -3.31 -8.76
CA ARG A 72 5.76 -3.53 -9.98
C ARG A 72 5.22 -4.94 -10.07
N GLN A 73 5.98 -5.93 -9.60
CA GLN A 73 5.51 -7.32 -9.53
C GLN A 73 4.33 -7.46 -8.57
N GLU A 74 4.44 -6.84 -7.39
CA GLU A 74 3.35 -6.82 -6.41
C GLU A 74 2.12 -6.10 -6.95
N ALA A 75 2.32 -5.01 -7.69
CA ALA A 75 1.23 -4.18 -8.21
C ALA A 75 0.43 -4.84 -9.33
N ARG A 76 0.92 -5.92 -9.93
CA ARG A 76 0.21 -6.61 -11.03
C ARG A 76 -1.19 -7.07 -10.64
N GLN A 77 -1.41 -7.36 -9.38
CA GLN A 77 -2.70 -7.84 -8.88
C GLN A 77 -3.58 -6.71 -8.36
N SER A 78 -3.13 -5.48 -8.49
CA SER A 78 -3.83 -4.31 -7.95
C SER A 78 -3.94 -3.25 -9.04
N PRO A 79 -5.00 -3.27 -9.86
CA PRO A 79 -5.11 -2.38 -11.02
C PRO A 79 -5.10 -0.89 -10.67
N SER A 80 -5.46 -0.54 -9.45
CA SER A 80 -5.46 0.85 -8.98
C SER A 80 -4.09 1.35 -8.54
N VAL A 81 -3.07 0.49 -8.57
CA VAL A 81 -1.72 0.84 -8.10
C VAL A 81 -0.82 1.19 -9.28
N LEU A 82 -0.14 2.32 -9.18
CA LEU A 82 0.87 2.77 -10.11
C LEU A 82 2.20 2.91 -9.38
N ILE A 83 3.27 2.37 -9.96
CA ILE A 83 4.61 2.44 -9.36
C ILE A 83 5.46 3.38 -10.20
N LEU A 84 6.00 4.41 -9.57
CA LEU A 84 6.74 5.49 -10.21
C LEU A 84 8.17 5.56 -9.72
N SER A 85 9.08 5.84 -10.64
CA SER A 85 10.49 6.10 -10.34
C SER A 85 10.71 7.60 -10.14
N VAL A 86 11.48 7.95 -9.12
CA VAL A 86 11.96 9.32 -8.90
C VAL A 86 13.47 9.30 -8.74
N ASP A 87 14.13 10.32 -9.25
CA ASP A 87 15.58 10.47 -9.11
C ASP A 87 15.95 11.27 -7.87
#